data_25d910835d2a463870eb2536ab5efa0d
#
_entry.id   25d910835d2a463870eb2536ab5efa0d
#
_cell.length_a   1.000
_cell.length_b   1.000
_cell.length_c   1.000
_cell.angle_alpha   90.00
_cell.angle_beta   90.00
_cell.angle_gamma   90.00
#
_symmetry.space_group_name_H-M   'P 1'
#
loop_
_entity.id
_entity.type
_entity.pdbx_description
1 polymer ?
#
loop_
_entity_poly.entity_id
_entity_poly.type
_entity_poly.pdbx_seq_one_letter_code
_entity_poly.pdbx_strand_id
1 'polypeptide(L)'
;MRGCLAYHCGSRNAQILCLAPVHDNLHIPEAAFTALPGHAVIALEGPDSVAFAHAQFANDLGALPVGQWQWSTWLSAKGRVIAIFMLCRPAADMLWLVLADGRANALAAQLQRFVFRRKVKVSVRTDLHVGGRFAAPSRAHGSVLDVDGDANDFDLGTTALPRTLRLSPHPFVVHDGFPAQWRQADLRLGLPRLDDSAVEQWTPQQIGLDRLSAYSVKKGCYPGQEIVARTHFLGKAKRVAQLVEVPPGTQPGAVLRHGEQTAGSVASVGGTLALAVLPIESEGLDLHLGDVPVPRQPLLEGLAR
;
A
#
# COMPACT_ATOMS: atom_id res chain seq x y z
N MET A 1 -43.01 17.13 -40.72
CA MET A 1 -43.54 18.52 -40.77
C MET A 1 -43.34 19.14 -39.41
N ARG A 2 -42.69 20.33 -39.41
CA ARG A 2 -42.65 21.37 -38.36
C ARG A 2 -41.88 20.99 -37.08
N GLY A 3 -40.95 21.76 -36.59
CA GLY A 3 -40.43 23.05 -36.97
C GLY A 3 -39.30 23.42 -36.03
N CYS A 4 -38.23 23.95 -36.60
CA CYS A 4 -37.16 24.65 -35.92
C CYS A 4 -37.65 25.85 -35.14
N LEU A 5 -37.11 26.07 -33.94
CA LEU A 5 -37.04 27.40 -33.36
C LEU A 5 -35.60 27.61 -32.87
N ALA A 6 -34.89 28.45 -33.61
CA ALA A 6 -33.61 29.02 -33.26
C ALA A 6 -33.80 30.14 -32.25
N TYR A 7 -33.00 30.18 -31.19
CA TYR A 7 -32.70 31.38 -30.44
C TYR A 7 -31.19 31.64 -30.50
N HIS A 8 -30.87 32.72 -31.21
CA HIS A 8 -29.56 33.37 -31.16
C HIS A 8 -29.43 34.10 -29.81
N CYS A 9 -28.35 33.87 -29.11
CA CYS A 9 -27.74 34.93 -28.31
C CYS A 9 -26.24 34.70 -28.20
N GLY A 10 -25.50 35.74 -28.50
CA GLY A 10 -24.11 35.75 -28.87
C GLY A 10 -23.11 35.71 -27.71
N SER A 11 -21.91 35.43 -28.17
CA SER A 11 -20.59 35.86 -27.68
C SER A 11 -20.10 35.38 -26.32
N ARG A 12 -19.16 34.50 -26.31
CA ARG A 12 -17.74 34.64 -26.01
C ARG A 12 -17.14 33.25 -25.81
N ASN A 13 -16.05 32.98 -26.54
CA ASN A 13 -15.24 31.78 -26.49
C ASN A 13 -14.88 31.38 -25.05
N ALA A 14 -15.41 30.26 -24.63
CA ALA A 14 -14.77 29.36 -23.65
C ALA A 14 -14.74 27.98 -24.32
N GLN A 15 -13.64 27.67 -24.99
CA GLN A 15 -13.35 26.30 -25.39
C GLN A 15 -13.13 25.51 -24.10
N ILE A 16 -14.20 24.83 -23.64
CA ILE A 16 -14.06 23.73 -22.70
C ILE A 16 -13.37 22.63 -23.51
N LEU A 17 -12.07 22.51 -23.30
CA LEU A 17 -11.35 21.29 -23.68
C LEU A 17 -11.94 20.14 -22.84
N CYS A 18 -12.93 19.45 -23.43
CA CYS A 18 -13.30 18.11 -23.01
C CYS A 18 -12.07 17.23 -23.26
N LEU A 19 -11.22 17.05 -22.26
CA LEU A 19 -10.26 15.98 -22.26
C LEU A 19 -11.06 14.69 -22.22
N ALA A 20 -11.20 14.07 -23.40
CA ALA A 20 -11.71 12.72 -23.51
C ALA A 20 -10.85 11.82 -22.61
N PRO A 21 -11.45 10.90 -21.83
CA PRO A 21 -10.66 9.92 -21.11
C PRO A 21 -9.85 9.14 -22.15
N VAL A 22 -8.53 9.10 -21.97
CA VAL A 22 -7.64 8.20 -22.71
C VAL A 22 -8.04 6.80 -22.27
N HIS A 23 -8.96 6.20 -22.99
CA HIS A 23 -9.21 4.77 -22.93
C HIS A 23 -8.08 4.10 -23.72
N ASP A 24 -6.96 3.84 -23.06
CA ASP A 24 -6.05 2.80 -23.50
C ASP A 24 -6.79 1.47 -23.31
N ASN A 25 -7.32 0.96 -24.42
CA ASN A 25 -7.93 -0.35 -24.54
C ASN A 25 -6.85 -1.45 -24.46
N LEU A 26 -6.17 -1.57 -23.34
CA LEU A 26 -5.45 -2.78 -22.97
C LEU A 26 -6.49 -3.80 -22.48
N HIS A 27 -6.93 -4.64 -23.40
CA HIS A 27 -7.84 -5.76 -23.11
C HIS A 27 -7.06 -6.83 -22.34
N ILE A 28 -6.79 -6.57 -21.04
CA ILE A 28 -6.30 -7.59 -20.12
C ILE A 28 -7.52 -8.48 -19.85
N PRO A 29 -7.48 -9.78 -20.14
CA PRO A 29 -8.58 -10.66 -19.77
C PRO A 29 -8.83 -10.50 -18.25
N GLU A 30 -10.02 -10.09 -17.84
CA GLU A 30 -10.38 -9.85 -16.43
C GLU A 30 -10.06 -11.04 -15.50
N ALA A 31 -9.90 -12.24 -16.08
CA ALA A 31 -9.65 -13.48 -15.37
C ALA A 31 -8.16 -13.85 -15.22
N ALA A 32 -7.24 -13.24 -15.98
CA ALA A 32 -5.84 -13.66 -15.99
C ALA A 32 -5.01 -12.95 -14.92
N PHE A 33 -4.13 -13.71 -14.24
CA PHE A 33 -3.12 -13.11 -13.38
C PHE A 33 -2.00 -12.48 -14.19
N THR A 34 -1.61 -11.29 -13.79
CA THR A 34 -0.54 -10.50 -14.44
C THR A 34 0.59 -10.28 -13.46
N ALA A 35 1.82 -10.35 -13.94
CA ALA A 35 3.02 -10.17 -13.13
C ALA A 35 3.04 -8.81 -12.42
N LEU A 36 3.52 -8.82 -11.18
CA LEU A 36 3.77 -7.64 -10.35
C LEU A 36 5.29 -7.53 -10.05
N PRO A 37 6.10 -7.07 -11.01
CA PRO A 37 7.57 -7.17 -10.93
C PRO A 37 8.20 -6.39 -9.77
N GLY A 38 7.50 -5.41 -9.18
CA GLY A 38 7.95 -4.71 -7.98
C GLY A 38 7.69 -5.46 -6.67
N HIS A 39 7.02 -6.62 -6.73
CA HIS A 39 6.72 -7.42 -5.55
C HIS A 39 7.74 -8.54 -5.38
N ALA A 40 8.04 -8.87 -4.12
CA ALA A 40 8.94 -9.96 -3.77
C ALA A 40 8.54 -10.57 -2.42
N VAL A 41 9.01 -11.79 -2.16
CA VAL A 41 8.72 -12.53 -0.93
C VAL A 41 10.00 -12.74 -0.15
N ILE A 42 9.98 -12.40 1.16
CA ILE A 42 11.02 -12.80 2.13
C ILE A 42 10.42 -13.91 2.98
N ALA A 43 11.12 -15.03 3.09
CA ALA A 43 10.78 -16.11 4.01
C ALA A 43 11.56 -15.98 5.31
N LEU A 44 10.87 -16.25 6.42
CA LEU A 44 11.44 -16.49 7.74
C LEU A 44 11.11 -17.94 8.10
N GLU A 45 12.12 -18.81 8.12
CA GLU A 45 11.97 -20.26 8.28
C GLU A 45 12.70 -20.75 9.50
N GLY A 46 12.07 -21.59 10.29
CA GLY A 46 12.66 -22.23 11.47
C GLY A 46 11.82 -22.07 12.73
N PRO A 47 12.13 -22.85 13.78
CA PRO A 47 11.30 -22.93 14.98
C PRO A 47 11.15 -21.61 15.75
N ASP A 48 12.08 -20.67 15.54
CA ASP A 48 12.00 -19.35 16.17
C ASP A 48 11.40 -18.28 15.25
N SER A 49 10.89 -18.62 14.04
CA SER A 49 10.44 -17.67 13.03
C SER A 49 9.33 -16.73 13.55
N VAL A 50 8.30 -17.30 14.19
CA VAL A 50 7.18 -16.53 14.74
C VAL A 50 7.64 -15.63 15.89
N ALA A 51 8.44 -16.18 16.83
CA ALA A 51 8.94 -15.42 17.98
C ALA A 51 9.91 -14.30 17.54
N PHE A 52 10.73 -14.55 16.52
CA PHE A 52 11.60 -13.55 15.91
C PHE A 52 10.78 -12.42 15.27
N ALA A 53 9.88 -12.77 14.38
CA ALA A 53 9.02 -11.79 13.68
C ALA A 53 8.15 -11.00 14.66
N HIS A 54 7.59 -11.65 15.69
CA HIS A 54 6.82 -10.98 16.73
C HIS A 54 7.65 -9.94 17.49
N ALA A 55 8.94 -10.20 17.73
CA ALA A 55 9.83 -9.25 18.40
C ALA A 55 10.28 -8.09 17.49
N GLN A 56 10.29 -8.28 16.15
CA GLN A 56 10.77 -7.27 15.20
C GLN A 56 9.67 -6.40 14.63
N PHE A 57 8.49 -6.96 14.35
CA PHE A 57 7.43 -6.26 13.61
C PHE A 57 6.37 -5.69 14.55
N ALA A 58 5.69 -4.65 14.09
CA ALA A 58 4.80 -3.87 14.94
C ALA A 58 3.41 -4.51 15.14
N ASN A 59 3.00 -5.51 14.33
CA ASN A 59 1.71 -6.17 14.52
C ASN A 59 1.83 -7.44 15.36
N ASP A 60 0.72 -7.89 15.94
CA ASP A 60 0.66 -9.07 16.79
C ASP A 60 0.63 -10.35 15.94
N LEU A 61 1.67 -11.17 16.05
CA LEU A 61 1.77 -12.45 15.37
C LEU A 61 1.36 -13.63 16.26
N GLY A 62 1.21 -13.41 17.56
CA GLY A 62 0.80 -14.45 18.49
C GLY A 62 -0.59 -15.00 18.20
N ALA A 63 -1.46 -14.14 17.67
CA ALA A 63 -2.83 -14.47 17.28
C ALA A 63 -2.98 -14.87 15.81
N LEU A 64 -1.91 -14.86 14.99
CA LEU A 64 -1.99 -15.18 13.55
C LEU A 64 -1.99 -16.69 13.33
N PRO A 65 -3.12 -17.31 12.92
CA PRO A 65 -3.19 -18.75 12.65
C PRO A 65 -2.40 -19.15 11.39
N VAL A 66 -2.06 -20.42 11.29
CA VAL A 66 -1.58 -21.02 10.03
C VAL A 66 -2.67 -20.92 8.97
N GLY A 67 -2.27 -20.62 7.74
CA GLY A 67 -3.20 -20.40 6.62
C GLY A 67 -3.84 -19.00 6.60
N GLN A 68 -3.33 -18.07 7.42
CA GLN A 68 -3.83 -16.69 7.44
C GLN A 68 -2.70 -15.66 7.22
N TRP A 69 -3.10 -14.44 6.92
CA TRP A 69 -2.23 -13.32 6.74
C TRP A 69 -2.79 -12.05 7.39
N GLN A 70 -1.92 -11.07 7.62
CA GLN A 70 -2.27 -9.74 8.11
C GLN A 70 -1.33 -8.70 7.54
N TRP A 71 -1.72 -7.45 7.56
CA TRP A 71 -0.78 -6.36 7.35
C TRP A 71 0.17 -6.26 8.53
N SER A 72 1.42 -5.94 8.25
CA SER A 72 2.40 -5.64 9.28
C SER A 72 3.37 -4.57 8.82
N THR A 73 4.09 -3.99 9.77
CA THR A 73 5.10 -2.99 9.48
C THR A 73 6.34 -3.21 10.35
N TRP A 74 7.49 -2.90 9.80
CA TRP A 74 8.74 -2.84 10.53
C TRP A 74 9.11 -1.39 10.80
N LEU A 75 9.44 -1.08 12.05
CA LEU A 75 9.75 0.27 12.51
C LEU A 75 11.19 0.37 12.96
N SER A 76 11.78 1.56 12.84
CA SER A 76 13.01 1.94 13.52
C SER A 76 12.76 2.18 15.01
N ALA A 77 13.80 2.23 15.80
CA ALA A 77 13.71 2.56 17.23
C ALA A 77 13.05 3.93 17.48
N LYS A 78 13.05 4.83 16.48
CA LYS A 78 12.38 6.13 16.52
C LYS A 78 10.89 6.06 16.13
N GLY A 79 10.32 4.87 15.98
CA GLY A 79 8.93 4.66 15.58
C GLY A 79 8.61 5.11 14.14
N ARG A 80 9.62 5.12 13.26
CA ARG A 80 9.48 5.46 11.86
C ARG A 80 9.39 4.20 11.02
N VAL A 81 8.53 4.22 9.99
CA VAL A 81 8.29 3.05 9.14
C VAL A 81 9.48 2.78 8.23
N ILE A 82 10.03 1.58 8.33
CA ILE A 82 11.08 1.03 7.46
C ILE A 82 10.45 0.30 6.29
N ALA A 83 9.45 -0.54 6.56
CA ALA A 83 8.76 -1.34 5.54
C ALA A 83 7.31 -1.63 5.92
N ILE A 84 6.47 -1.82 4.91
CA ILE A 84 5.07 -2.25 5.00
C ILE A 84 4.95 -3.51 4.16
N PHE A 85 4.31 -4.55 4.68
CA PHE A 85 4.18 -5.82 3.99
C PHE A 85 2.95 -6.61 4.45
N MET A 86 2.49 -7.49 3.58
CA MET A 86 1.61 -8.57 3.97
C MET A 86 2.46 -9.62 4.67
N LEU A 87 2.06 -10.04 5.86
CA LEU A 87 2.71 -11.10 6.59
C LEU A 87 1.77 -12.29 6.65
N CYS A 88 2.14 -13.40 6.01
CA CYS A 88 1.37 -14.63 6.05
C CYS A 88 2.10 -15.76 6.75
N ARG A 89 1.33 -16.70 7.29
CA ARG A 89 1.81 -17.87 8.00
C ARG A 89 1.39 -19.15 7.26
N PRO A 90 2.14 -19.58 6.23
CA PRO A 90 1.77 -20.79 5.47
C PRO A 90 1.96 -22.08 6.26
N ALA A 91 2.88 -22.10 7.26
CA ALA A 91 3.12 -23.24 8.13
C ALA A 91 3.47 -22.80 9.56
N ALA A 92 3.56 -23.73 10.49
CA ALA A 92 3.77 -23.44 11.91
C ALA A 92 5.06 -22.67 12.18
N ASP A 93 6.14 -23.00 11.47
CA ASP A 93 7.49 -22.47 11.60
C ASP A 93 7.98 -21.69 10.38
N MET A 94 7.02 -21.18 9.58
CA MET A 94 7.27 -20.43 8.35
C MET A 94 6.40 -19.18 8.28
N LEU A 95 7.03 -18.05 7.98
CA LEU A 95 6.36 -16.79 7.67
C LEU A 95 6.87 -16.26 6.33
N TRP A 96 5.98 -15.65 5.56
CA TRP A 96 6.33 -14.93 4.34
C TRP A 96 5.93 -13.45 4.48
N LEU A 97 6.86 -12.58 4.12
CA LEU A 97 6.64 -11.14 3.99
C LEU A 97 6.53 -10.84 2.51
N VAL A 98 5.36 -10.43 2.05
CA VAL A 98 5.14 -10.00 0.67
C VAL A 98 5.27 -8.49 0.59
N LEU A 99 6.31 -8.03 -0.08
CA LEU A 99 6.68 -6.62 -0.23
C LEU A 99 6.30 -6.13 -1.64
N ALA A 100 5.95 -4.87 -1.75
CA ALA A 100 5.53 -4.25 -3.01
C ALA A 100 6.47 -3.10 -3.47
N ASP A 101 7.60 -2.89 -2.77
CA ASP A 101 8.47 -1.72 -2.93
C ASP A 101 9.84 -2.00 -3.57
N GLY A 102 10.07 -3.24 -4.05
CA GLY A 102 11.33 -3.64 -4.70
C GLY A 102 12.54 -3.78 -3.78
N ARG A 103 12.38 -3.63 -2.45
CA ARG A 103 13.46 -3.56 -1.47
C ARG A 103 13.77 -4.86 -0.73
N ALA A 104 13.24 -5.99 -1.20
CA ALA A 104 13.32 -7.27 -0.46
C ALA A 104 14.74 -7.70 -0.10
N ASN A 105 15.71 -7.57 -1.02
CA ASN A 105 17.11 -7.95 -0.74
C ASN A 105 17.74 -7.09 0.36
N ALA A 106 17.55 -5.77 0.31
CA ALA A 106 18.06 -4.85 1.33
C ALA A 106 17.39 -5.12 2.69
N LEU A 107 16.08 -5.37 2.69
CA LEU A 107 15.32 -5.65 3.90
C LEU A 107 15.71 -6.99 4.53
N ALA A 108 15.88 -8.04 3.72
CA ALA A 108 16.33 -9.36 4.20
C ALA A 108 17.73 -9.27 4.82
N ALA A 109 18.67 -8.56 4.16
CA ALA A 109 20.00 -8.34 4.69
C ALA A 109 19.98 -7.55 6.02
N GLN A 110 19.10 -6.58 6.14
CA GLN A 110 18.92 -5.82 7.37
C GLN A 110 18.29 -6.66 8.49
N LEU A 111 17.26 -7.47 8.20
CA LEU A 111 16.63 -8.40 9.15
C LEU A 111 17.62 -9.47 9.64
N GLN A 112 18.49 -9.97 8.75
CA GLN A 112 19.50 -10.98 9.09
C GLN A 112 20.40 -10.53 10.25
N ARG A 113 20.67 -9.23 10.40
CA ARG A 113 21.50 -8.66 11.48
C ARG A 113 20.86 -8.80 12.86
N PHE A 114 19.55 -9.03 12.96
CA PHE A 114 18.81 -9.20 14.20
C PHE A 114 18.57 -10.68 14.57
N VAL A 115 18.94 -11.62 13.71
CA VAL A 115 18.71 -13.05 13.94
C VAL A 115 19.51 -13.56 15.15
N PHE A 116 20.75 -13.12 15.28
CA PHE A 116 21.68 -13.45 16.38
C PHE A 116 21.71 -14.97 16.71
N ARG A 117 21.17 -15.39 17.86
CA ARG A 117 21.16 -16.80 18.34
C ARG A 117 19.86 -17.54 18.01
N ARG A 118 18.91 -16.91 17.33
CA ARG A 118 17.62 -17.54 17.01
C ARG A 118 17.76 -18.53 15.85
N LYS A 119 17.03 -19.63 15.93
CA LYS A 119 16.95 -20.64 14.88
C LYS A 119 15.94 -20.19 13.82
N VAL A 120 16.29 -19.16 13.08
CA VAL A 120 15.51 -18.62 11.95
C VAL A 120 16.44 -18.32 10.79
N LYS A 121 16.05 -18.73 9.60
CA LYS A 121 16.68 -18.39 8.32
C LYS A 121 15.85 -17.31 7.65
N VAL A 122 16.50 -16.22 7.26
CA VAL A 122 15.91 -15.14 6.45
C VAL A 122 16.40 -15.31 5.02
N SER A 123 15.49 -15.42 4.05
CA SER A 123 15.87 -15.57 2.64
C SER A 123 14.85 -14.89 1.73
N VAL A 124 15.32 -14.33 0.62
CA VAL A 124 14.42 -13.88 -0.45
C VAL A 124 14.05 -15.09 -1.30
N ARG A 125 12.76 -15.29 -1.56
CA ARG A 125 12.22 -16.39 -2.34
C ARG A 125 12.24 -16.02 -3.82
N THR A 126 13.29 -16.42 -4.52
CA THR A 126 13.43 -16.19 -5.96
C THR A 126 12.67 -17.22 -6.81
N ASP A 127 12.19 -18.27 -6.18
CA ASP A 127 11.37 -19.34 -6.73
C ASP A 127 9.86 -19.05 -6.64
N LEU A 128 9.45 -17.93 -6.00
CA LEU A 128 8.06 -17.48 -5.95
C LEU A 128 7.87 -16.21 -6.79
N HIS A 129 6.89 -16.25 -7.66
CA HIS A 129 6.45 -15.11 -8.46
C HIS A 129 5.18 -14.52 -7.89
N VAL A 130 5.03 -13.21 -8.03
CA VAL A 130 3.86 -12.47 -7.53
C VAL A 130 3.05 -11.99 -8.73
N GLY A 131 1.79 -12.37 -8.76
CA GLY A 131 0.82 -11.91 -9.75
C GLY A 131 -0.41 -11.28 -9.11
N GLY A 132 -1.08 -10.43 -9.86
CA GLY A 132 -2.32 -9.78 -9.45
C GLY A 132 -3.39 -9.87 -10.53
N ARG A 133 -4.65 -9.76 -10.13
CA ARG A 133 -5.80 -9.55 -11.03
C ARG A 133 -6.83 -8.67 -10.35
N PHE A 134 -7.58 -7.90 -11.14
CA PHE A 134 -8.70 -7.10 -10.67
C PHE A 134 -10.01 -7.90 -10.68
N ALA A 135 -10.04 -8.93 -9.83
CA ALA A 135 -11.22 -9.75 -9.57
C ALA A 135 -11.13 -10.30 -8.15
N ALA A 136 -12.26 -10.57 -7.53
CA ALA A 136 -12.30 -11.24 -6.23
C ALA A 136 -11.72 -12.66 -6.34
N PRO A 137 -11.04 -13.16 -5.30
CA PRO A 137 -10.62 -14.54 -5.25
C PRO A 137 -11.84 -15.49 -5.16
N SER A 138 -11.64 -16.74 -5.54
CA SER A 138 -12.71 -17.74 -5.52
C SER A 138 -12.99 -18.28 -4.12
N ARG A 139 -11.97 -18.50 -3.31
CA ARG A 139 -12.06 -19.11 -1.98
C ARG A 139 -11.35 -18.33 -0.89
N ALA A 140 -10.25 -17.62 -1.21
CA ALA A 140 -9.62 -16.71 -0.25
C ALA A 140 -10.60 -15.61 0.12
N HIS A 141 -10.66 -15.24 1.41
CA HIS A 141 -11.47 -14.12 1.86
C HIS A 141 -10.90 -13.50 3.13
N GLY A 142 -10.91 -12.19 3.19
CA GLY A 142 -10.34 -11.47 4.34
C GLY A 142 -8.88 -11.87 4.59
N SER A 143 -8.58 -12.36 5.78
CA SER A 143 -7.25 -12.84 6.16
C SER A 143 -6.98 -14.31 5.83
N VAL A 144 -7.96 -15.06 5.33
CA VAL A 144 -7.82 -16.49 5.04
C VAL A 144 -7.24 -16.69 3.64
N LEU A 145 -6.14 -17.44 3.57
CA LEU A 145 -5.51 -17.84 2.31
C LEU A 145 -6.32 -18.92 1.61
N ASP A 146 -6.27 -18.95 0.29
CA ASP A 146 -6.64 -20.11 -0.49
C ASP A 146 -5.38 -20.76 -1.05
N VAL A 147 -5.17 -22.02 -0.74
CA VAL A 147 -4.07 -22.83 -1.29
C VAL A 147 -4.64 -23.63 -2.47
N ASP A 148 -4.20 -23.29 -3.68
CA ASP A 148 -4.59 -23.92 -4.94
C ASP A 148 -3.38 -24.62 -5.57
N GLY A 149 -3.23 -25.89 -5.28
CA GLY A 149 -2.04 -26.66 -5.64
C GLY A 149 -0.79 -26.12 -4.95
N ASP A 150 0.13 -25.56 -5.72
CA ASP A 150 1.37 -24.93 -5.26
C ASP A 150 1.27 -23.37 -5.18
N ALA A 151 0.11 -22.81 -5.52
CA ALA A 151 -0.16 -21.39 -5.48
C ALA A 151 -0.93 -20.99 -4.21
N ASN A 152 -0.77 -19.73 -3.79
CA ASN A 152 -1.48 -19.16 -2.66
C ASN A 152 -2.16 -17.86 -3.08
N ASP A 153 -3.48 -17.80 -2.94
CA ASP A 153 -4.29 -16.62 -3.24
C ASP A 153 -4.60 -15.83 -1.98
N PHE A 154 -4.58 -14.51 -2.12
CA PHE A 154 -4.86 -13.53 -1.08
C PHE A 154 -6.01 -12.64 -1.54
N ASP A 155 -7.00 -12.42 -0.67
CA ASP A 155 -8.02 -11.41 -0.87
C ASP A 155 -7.42 -10.02 -0.55
N LEU A 156 -6.91 -9.35 -1.57
CA LEU A 156 -6.30 -8.02 -1.46
C LEU A 156 -7.24 -6.91 -1.92
N GLY A 157 -8.50 -7.21 -2.00
CA GLY A 157 -9.53 -6.30 -2.46
C GLY A 157 -10.54 -5.90 -1.40
N THR A 158 -11.49 -5.15 -1.87
CA THR A 158 -12.71 -4.75 -1.16
C THR A 158 -13.90 -4.95 -2.09
N THR A 159 -15.12 -4.81 -1.60
CA THR A 159 -16.31 -4.86 -2.46
C THR A 159 -16.27 -3.80 -3.57
N ALA A 160 -15.75 -2.60 -3.28
CA ALA A 160 -15.64 -1.52 -4.25
C ALA A 160 -14.48 -1.68 -5.23
N LEU A 161 -13.45 -2.45 -4.87
CA LEU A 161 -12.26 -2.68 -5.69
C LEU A 161 -11.76 -4.11 -5.47
N PRO A 162 -12.42 -5.11 -6.07
CA PRO A 162 -12.04 -6.50 -5.90
C PRO A 162 -10.69 -6.80 -6.54
N ARG A 163 -9.79 -7.44 -5.78
CA ARG A 163 -8.44 -7.82 -6.24
C ARG A 163 -7.99 -9.12 -5.61
N THR A 164 -7.32 -9.95 -6.39
CA THR A 164 -6.59 -11.13 -5.89
C THR A 164 -5.11 -10.94 -6.12
N LEU A 165 -4.29 -11.18 -5.11
CA LEU A 165 -2.85 -11.37 -5.27
C LEU A 165 -2.55 -12.86 -5.19
N ARG A 166 -1.69 -13.37 -6.07
CA ARG A 166 -1.26 -14.79 -6.10
C ARG A 166 0.24 -14.91 -5.96
N LEU A 167 0.68 -15.81 -5.09
CA LEU A 167 2.05 -16.31 -5.07
C LEU A 167 2.08 -17.66 -5.76
N SER A 168 3.00 -17.87 -6.70
CA SER A 168 3.13 -19.11 -7.48
C SER A 168 4.59 -19.40 -7.81
N PRO A 169 5.02 -20.67 -7.88
CA PRO A 169 6.32 -21.05 -8.44
C PRO A 169 6.38 -20.83 -9.96
N HIS A 170 5.24 -20.62 -10.61
CA HIS A 170 5.16 -20.38 -12.04
C HIS A 170 5.12 -18.87 -12.33
N PRO A 171 5.91 -18.36 -13.29
CA PRO A 171 5.91 -16.95 -13.64
C PRO A 171 4.60 -16.52 -14.30
N PHE A 172 4.24 -15.26 -14.11
CA PHE A 172 3.08 -14.62 -14.71
C PHE A 172 3.51 -13.81 -15.95
N VAL A 173 2.57 -13.65 -16.88
CA VAL A 173 2.77 -12.78 -18.05
C VAL A 173 2.83 -11.32 -17.58
N VAL A 174 3.76 -10.57 -18.16
CA VAL A 174 3.85 -9.13 -17.93
C VAL A 174 2.94 -8.41 -18.92
N HIS A 175 2.06 -7.55 -18.45
CA HIS A 175 1.27 -6.65 -19.28
C HIS A 175 1.64 -5.21 -18.95
N ASP A 176 1.98 -4.44 -19.96
CA ASP A 176 2.30 -3.03 -19.81
C ASP A 176 1.13 -2.25 -19.20
N GLY A 177 1.46 -1.33 -18.31
CA GLY A 177 0.46 -0.53 -17.61
C GLY A 177 -0.20 -1.20 -16.38
N PHE A 178 -0.29 -2.54 -16.33
CA PHE A 178 -0.93 -3.21 -15.18
C PHE A 178 -0.26 -2.91 -13.83
N PRO A 179 1.07 -2.92 -13.70
CA PRO A 179 1.71 -2.55 -12.43
C PRO A 179 1.40 -1.13 -11.98
N ALA A 180 1.25 -0.20 -12.93
CA ALA A 180 0.86 1.18 -12.63
C ALA A 180 -0.60 1.27 -12.15
N GLN A 181 -1.52 0.56 -12.79
CA GLN A 181 -2.93 0.47 -12.36
C GLN A 181 -3.04 -0.19 -10.97
N TRP A 182 -2.26 -1.25 -10.72
CA TRP A 182 -2.20 -1.91 -9.42
C TRP A 182 -1.72 -0.97 -8.32
N ARG A 183 -0.68 -0.17 -8.59
CA ARG A 183 -0.17 0.84 -7.67
C ARG A 183 -1.19 1.93 -7.39
N GLN A 184 -1.94 2.41 -8.39
CA GLN A 184 -3.03 3.36 -8.18
C GLN A 184 -4.15 2.77 -7.31
N ALA A 185 -4.48 1.49 -7.52
CA ALA A 185 -5.45 0.78 -6.69
C ALA A 185 -5.00 0.68 -5.23
N ASP A 186 -3.69 0.44 -4.97
CA ASP A 186 -3.12 0.49 -3.61
C ASP A 186 -3.35 1.85 -2.96
N LEU A 187 -3.07 2.95 -3.68
CA LEU A 187 -3.24 4.29 -3.15
C LEU A 187 -4.72 4.61 -2.85
N ARG A 188 -5.65 4.19 -3.70
CA ARG A 188 -7.10 4.34 -3.45
C ARG A 188 -7.55 3.62 -2.18
N LEU A 189 -6.91 2.52 -1.83
CA LEU A 189 -7.15 1.76 -0.62
C LEU A 189 -6.35 2.27 0.59
N GLY A 190 -5.56 3.34 0.41
CA GLY A 190 -4.73 3.91 1.46
C GLY A 190 -3.49 3.07 1.80
N LEU A 191 -3.05 2.20 0.90
CA LEU A 191 -1.83 1.42 1.04
C LEU A 191 -0.65 2.17 0.42
N PRO A 192 0.25 2.78 1.21
CA PRO A 192 1.42 3.46 0.68
C PRO A 192 2.49 2.46 0.27
N ARG A 193 3.25 2.80 -0.76
CA ARG A 193 4.53 2.17 -1.09
C ARG A 193 5.64 3.15 -0.78
N LEU A 194 6.62 2.69 -0.01
CA LEU A 194 7.73 3.51 0.40
C LEU A 194 8.91 3.25 -0.53
N ASP A 195 9.27 4.23 -1.32
CA ASP A 195 10.58 4.24 -1.97
C ASP A 195 11.69 4.60 -0.97
N ASP A 196 12.95 4.56 -1.39
CA ASP A 196 14.09 4.79 -0.50
C ASP A 196 14.05 6.18 0.15
N SER A 197 13.49 7.18 -0.52
CA SER A 197 13.39 8.56 0.00
C SER A 197 12.34 8.71 1.10
N ALA A 198 11.33 7.84 1.13
CA ALA A 198 10.23 7.86 2.09
C ALA A 198 10.47 6.96 3.32
N VAL A 199 11.53 6.14 3.29
CA VAL A 199 11.91 5.27 4.42
C VAL A 199 12.29 6.10 5.64
N GLU A 200 11.76 5.71 6.80
CA GLU A 200 11.97 6.38 8.09
C GLU A 200 11.52 7.85 8.15
N GLN A 201 10.70 8.31 7.20
CA GLN A 201 10.15 9.67 7.24
C GLN A 201 8.92 9.77 8.14
N TRP A 202 8.08 8.72 8.20
CA TRP A 202 6.75 8.79 8.77
C TRP A 202 6.55 7.78 9.91
N THR A 203 5.72 8.15 10.87
CA THR A 203 5.16 7.16 11.83
C THR A 203 4.02 6.39 11.16
N PRO A 204 3.67 5.18 11.64
CA PRO A 204 2.57 4.39 11.06
C PRO A 204 1.23 5.13 11.09
N GLN A 205 0.96 5.93 12.11
CA GLN A 205 -0.26 6.75 12.19
C GLN A 205 -0.28 7.86 11.13
N GLN A 206 0.87 8.50 10.85
CA GLN A 206 0.94 9.57 9.87
C GLN A 206 0.65 9.09 8.45
N ILE A 207 1.03 7.87 8.11
CA ILE A 207 0.77 7.30 6.78
C ILE A 207 -0.46 6.38 6.73
N GLY A 208 -1.33 6.44 7.76
CA GLY A 208 -2.63 5.79 7.76
C GLY A 208 -2.63 4.28 7.94
N LEU A 209 -1.58 3.69 8.55
CA LEU A 209 -1.48 2.23 8.73
C LEU A 209 -2.43 1.68 9.80
N ASP A 210 -3.06 2.51 10.61
CA ASP A 210 -4.16 2.16 11.48
C ASP A 210 -5.39 1.66 10.69
N ARG A 211 -5.68 2.27 9.53
CA ARG A 211 -6.76 1.83 8.61
C ARG A 211 -6.55 0.41 8.07
N LEU A 212 -5.30 -0.03 7.99
CA LEU A 212 -4.93 -1.38 7.54
C LEU A 212 -4.81 -2.36 8.71
N SER A 213 -4.92 -1.92 9.95
CA SER A 213 -4.59 -2.68 11.16
C SER A 213 -3.14 -3.22 11.13
N ALA A 214 -2.19 -2.48 10.54
CA ALA A 214 -0.83 -2.96 10.27
C ALA A 214 0.12 -2.87 11.48
N TYR A 215 -0.35 -2.46 12.64
CA TYR A 215 0.39 -2.44 13.90
C TYR A 215 -0.54 -2.64 15.09
N SER A 216 0.03 -3.08 16.21
CA SER A 216 -0.69 -3.29 17.46
C SER A 216 -0.08 -2.42 18.57
N VAL A 217 -0.93 -1.74 19.33
CA VAL A 217 -0.55 -1.02 20.56
C VAL A 217 -0.69 -1.89 21.81
N LYS A 218 -1.26 -3.10 21.66
CA LYS A 218 -1.57 -4.02 22.77
C LYS A 218 -0.56 -5.16 22.90
N LYS A 219 0.22 -5.47 21.83
CA LYS A 219 1.23 -6.52 21.89
C LYS A 219 2.45 -6.08 22.74
N GLY A 220 3.32 -7.05 23.08
CA GLY A 220 4.58 -6.81 23.79
C GLY A 220 5.61 -5.99 22.98
N CYS A 221 6.82 -5.87 23.52
CA CYS A 221 7.86 -4.99 22.99
C CYS A 221 8.27 -5.28 21.53
N TYR A 222 8.42 -4.20 20.76
CA TYR A 222 9.00 -4.17 19.43
C TYR A 222 9.68 -2.80 19.18
N PRO A 223 10.60 -2.66 18.21
CA PRO A 223 11.27 -1.40 17.94
C PRO A 223 10.28 -0.26 17.64
N GLY A 224 10.44 0.88 18.33
CA GLY A 224 9.59 2.05 18.12
C GLY A 224 8.23 2.03 18.82
N GLN A 225 7.90 0.97 19.59
CA GLN A 225 6.62 0.85 20.29
C GLN A 225 6.29 2.06 21.17
N GLU A 226 7.26 2.64 21.88
CA GLU A 226 7.02 3.77 22.78
C GLU A 226 6.42 4.96 22.02
N ILE A 227 6.93 5.26 20.83
CA ILE A 227 6.43 6.37 20.00
C ILE A 227 5.03 6.06 19.49
N VAL A 228 4.78 4.82 19.03
CA VAL A 228 3.46 4.38 18.57
C VAL A 228 2.44 4.44 19.69
N ALA A 229 2.76 3.89 20.86
CA ALA A 229 1.88 3.90 22.02
C ALA A 229 1.62 5.32 22.54
N ARG A 230 2.66 6.15 22.65
CA ARG A 230 2.53 7.55 23.06
C ARG A 230 1.60 8.32 22.12
N THR A 231 1.75 8.15 20.81
CA THR A 231 0.89 8.81 19.83
C THR A 231 -0.56 8.33 19.94
N HIS A 232 -0.76 7.04 20.23
CA HIS A 232 -2.10 6.46 20.37
C HIS A 232 -2.82 6.88 21.66
N PHE A 233 -2.13 6.83 22.82
CA PHE A 233 -2.76 7.02 24.14
C PHE A 233 -2.70 8.45 24.67
N LEU A 234 -1.60 9.17 24.39
CA LEU A 234 -1.35 10.51 24.97
C LEU A 234 -1.49 11.64 23.96
N GLY A 235 -1.56 11.33 22.69
CA GLY A 235 -1.71 12.31 21.63
C GLY A 235 -2.44 11.72 20.45
N LYS A 236 -3.03 12.57 19.61
CA LYS A 236 -3.48 12.15 18.27
C LYS A 236 -2.42 12.54 17.27
N ALA A 237 -2.23 11.73 16.23
CA ALA A 237 -1.44 12.15 15.08
C ALA A 237 -2.05 13.47 14.57
N LYS A 238 -1.26 14.54 14.55
CA LYS A 238 -1.72 15.84 14.02
C LYS A 238 -1.77 15.87 12.49
N ARG A 239 -1.19 14.87 11.85
CA ARG A 239 -1.12 14.70 10.39
C ARG A 239 -1.49 13.28 10.02
N VAL A 240 -2.14 13.11 8.87
CA VAL A 240 -2.59 11.83 8.36
C VAL A 240 -2.46 11.79 6.83
N ALA A 241 -2.25 10.61 6.28
CA ALA A 241 -2.24 10.41 4.83
C ALA A 241 -3.65 10.63 4.26
N GLN A 242 -3.73 11.45 3.23
CA GLN A 242 -4.93 11.72 2.44
C GLN A 242 -4.64 11.41 0.98
N LEU A 243 -5.62 10.86 0.28
CA LEU A 243 -5.53 10.63 -1.15
C LEU A 243 -5.75 11.95 -1.89
N VAL A 244 -4.84 12.27 -2.81
CA VAL A 244 -4.89 13.49 -3.63
C VAL A 244 -4.59 13.17 -5.09
N GLU A 245 -5.10 14.00 -5.99
CA GLU A 245 -4.66 13.99 -7.39
C GLU A 245 -3.49 14.95 -7.57
N VAL A 246 -2.48 14.48 -8.28
CA VAL A 246 -1.24 15.23 -8.52
C VAL A 246 -0.88 15.24 -10.01
N PRO A 247 -0.16 16.24 -10.49
CA PRO A 247 0.34 16.26 -11.86
C PRO A 247 1.19 15.02 -12.17
N PRO A 248 1.18 14.53 -13.42
CA PRO A 248 2.07 13.47 -13.87
C PRO A 248 3.53 13.83 -13.58
N GLY A 249 4.34 12.84 -13.16
CA GLY A 249 5.75 13.06 -12.84
C GLY A 249 6.02 13.58 -11.43
N THR A 250 4.97 13.82 -10.61
CA THR A 250 5.14 14.12 -9.19
C THR A 250 5.95 13.02 -8.50
N GLN A 251 6.87 13.42 -7.63
CA GLN A 251 7.72 12.50 -6.88
C GLN A 251 7.37 12.50 -5.40
N PRO A 252 7.62 11.39 -4.67
CA PRO A 252 7.61 11.41 -3.21
C PRO A 252 8.50 12.53 -2.66
N GLY A 253 8.08 13.13 -1.55
CA GLY A 253 8.73 14.31 -0.98
C GLY A 253 8.27 15.65 -1.54
N ALA A 254 7.51 15.69 -2.66
CA ALA A 254 6.94 16.92 -3.20
C ALA A 254 6.11 17.66 -2.14
N VAL A 255 6.32 18.97 -2.03
CA VAL A 255 5.70 19.81 -0.99
C VAL A 255 4.40 20.39 -1.48
N LEU A 256 3.33 20.11 -0.76
CA LEU A 256 2.01 20.71 -0.99
C LEU A 256 1.87 21.99 -0.18
N ARG A 257 1.27 23.00 -0.78
CA ARG A 257 1.07 24.33 -0.19
C ARG A 257 -0.40 24.73 -0.15
N HIS A 258 -0.73 25.58 0.82
CA HIS A 258 -1.96 26.37 0.84
C HIS A 258 -1.52 27.83 0.91
N GLY A 259 -1.72 28.56 -0.18
CA GLY A 259 -1.09 29.86 -0.38
C GLY A 259 0.44 29.74 -0.27
N GLU A 260 1.06 30.59 0.54
CA GLU A 260 2.52 30.57 0.78
C GLU A 260 2.96 29.52 1.84
N GLN A 261 2.02 28.95 2.58
CA GLN A 261 2.35 28.04 3.68
C GLN A 261 2.49 26.60 3.20
N THR A 262 3.48 25.89 3.76
CA THR A 262 3.63 24.45 3.58
C THR A 262 2.49 23.73 4.30
N ALA A 263 1.63 23.06 3.55
CA ALA A 263 0.54 22.22 4.08
C ALA A 263 1.05 20.82 4.43
N GLY A 264 1.87 20.21 3.59
CA GLY A 264 2.38 18.86 3.81
C GLY A 264 3.26 18.38 2.69
N SER A 265 3.46 17.06 2.60
CA SER A 265 4.26 16.48 1.51
C SER A 265 3.74 15.12 1.07
N VAL A 266 4.05 14.77 -0.15
CA VAL A 266 3.71 13.51 -0.79
C VAL A 266 4.55 12.39 -0.19
N ALA A 267 3.91 11.31 0.26
CA ALA A 267 4.56 10.14 0.82
C ALA A 267 4.67 8.98 -0.19
N SER A 268 3.69 8.82 -1.07
CA SER A 268 3.65 7.74 -2.07
C SER A 268 2.91 8.20 -3.31
N VAL A 269 3.37 7.79 -4.50
CA VAL A 269 2.80 8.22 -5.80
C VAL A 269 2.52 7.01 -6.68
N GLY A 270 1.44 7.07 -7.46
CA GLY A 270 1.10 6.12 -8.51
C GLY A 270 0.35 6.83 -9.64
N GLY A 271 1.06 7.14 -10.72
CA GLY A 271 0.50 7.92 -11.82
C GLY A 271 0.10 9.33 -11.41
N THR A 272 -1.18 9.63 -11.48
CA THR A 272 -1.77 10.92 -11.07
C THR A 272 -2.37 10.88 -9.66
N LEU A 273 -2.23 9.79 -8.92
CA LEU A 273 -2.67 9.68 -7.53
C LEU A 273 -1.49 9.70 -6.58
N ALA A 274 -1.68 10.27 -5.42
CA ALA A 274 -0.69 10.27 -4.35
C ALA A 274 -1.35 10.17 -2.97
N LEU A 275 -0.64 9.56 -2.03
CA LEU A 275 -0.92 9.72 -0.60
C LEU A 275 -0.03 10.85 -0.08
N ALA A 276 -0.63 11.92 0.40
CA ALA A 276 0.05 13.07 0.98
C ALA A 276 -0.20 13.14 2.49
N VAL A 277 0.83 13.39 3.27
CA VAL A 277 0.72 13.56 4.73
C VAL A 277 0.40 15.01 5.05
N LEU A 278 -0.84 15.24 5.43
CA LEU A 278 -1.44 16.56 5.66
C LEU A 278 -1.92 16.72 7.11
N PRO A 279 -2.03 17.93 7.63
CA PRO A 279 -2.69 18.17 8.90
C PRO A 279 -4.15 17.69 8.85
N ILE A 280 -4.65 17.13 9.95
CA ILE A 280 -6.05 16.69 10.05
C ILE A 280 -7.00 17.88 9.82
N GLU A 281 -6.64 19.05 10.33
CA GLU A 281 -7.41 20.30 10.23
C GLU A 281 -7.33 20.94 8.81
N SER A 282 -6.62 20.31 7.86
CA SER A 282 -6.48 20.83 6.49
C SER A 282 -7.68 20.51 5.59
N GLU A 283 -8.71 19.84 6.10
CA GLU A 283 -9.93 19.58 5.35
C GLU A 283 -10.56 20.91 4.88
N GLY A 284 -10.84 21.00 3.57
CA GLY A 284 -11.36 22.24 2.98
C GLY A 284 -10.31 23.28 2.54
N LEU A 285 -9.03 23.09 2.83
CA LEU A 285 -7.97 23.96 2.31
C LEU A 285 -7.69 23.66 0.83
N ASP A 286 -7.56 24.70 0.01
CA ASP A 286 -7.09 24.56 -1.38
C ASP A 286 -5.60 24.22 -1.37
N LEU A 287 -5.27 23.04 -1.89
CA LEU A 287 -3.90 22.56 -1.98
C LEU A 287 -3.34 22.78 -3.37
N HIS A 288 -2.05 23.11 -3.43
CA HIS A 288 -1.33 23.31 -4.68
C HIS A 288 0.03 22.62 -4.65
N LEU A 289 0.47 22.16 -5.82
CA LEU A 289 1.84 21.73 -6.10
C LEU A 289 2.41 22.71 -7.14
N GLY A 290 3.25 23.66 -6.71
CA GLY A 290 3.52 24.86 -7.50
C GLY A 290 2.20 25.63 -7.73
N ASP A 291 1.88 25.91 -9.00
CA ASP A 291 0.66 26.61 -9.40
C ASP A 291 -0.50 25.66 -9.73
N VAL A 292 -0.29 24.33 -9.65
CA VAL A 292 -1.29 23.34 -10.02
C VAL A 292 -2.15 22.97 -8.81
N PRO A 293 -3.48 23.09 -8.89
CA PRO A 293 -4.38 22.64 -7.82
C PRO A 293 -4.29 21.12 -7.62
N VAL A 294 -4.36 20.70 -6.36
CA VAL A 294 -4.28 19.30 -5.93
C VAL A 294 -5.57 18.92 -5.20
N PRO A 295 -6.58 18.42 -5.92
CA PRO A 295 -7.83 18.01 -5.31
C PRO A 295 -7.68 16.74 -4.47
N ARG A 296 -8.45 16.67 -3.38
CA ARG A 296 -8.55 15.47 -2.55
C ARG A 296 -9.51 14.47 -3.15
N GLN A 297 -9.23 13.19 -2.89
CA GLN A 297 -10.08 12.06 -3.25
C GLN A 297 -10.43 11.24 -2.01
N PRO A 298 -11.62 10.63 -1.94
CA PRO A 298 -11.96 9.72 -0.86
C PRO A 298 -11.13 8.44 -0.94
N LEU A 299 -10.70 7.95 0.21
CA LEU A 299 -10.10 6.63 0.34
C LEU A 299 -11.19 5.55 0.36
N LEU A 300 -10.92 4.42 -0.27
CA LEU A 300 -11.75 3.23 -0.17
C LEU A 300 -11.46 2.50 1.16
N GLU A 301 -12.50 1.94 1.77
CA GLU A 301 -12.42 1.19 3.03
C GLU A 301 -12.40 -0.33 2.80
N GLY A 302 -12.07 -1.09 3.86
CA GLY A 302 -12.23 -2.55 3.88
C GLY A 302 -10.98 -3.35 3.54
N LEU A 303 -9.78 -2.73 3.57
CA LEU A 303 -8.51 -3.45 3.34
C LEU A 303 -7.83 -3.91 4.66
N ALA A 304 -8.37 -3.61 5.83
CA ALA A 304 -7.84 -4.11 7.10
C ALA A 304 -7.89 -5.65 7.17
N ARG A 305 -6.83 -6.26 7.66
CA ARG A 305 -6.70 -7.72 7.86
C ARG A 305 -6.06 -8.02 9.21
#